data_8e34de1c140322e4e64836c13f4b485d
#
_entry.id   8e34de1c140322e4e64836c13f4b485d
#
_cell.length_a   1.000
_cell.length_b   1.000
_cell.length_c   1.000
_cell.angle_alpha   90.00
_cell.angle_beta   90.00
_cell.angle_gamma   90.00
#
_symmetry.space_group_name_H-M   'P 1'
#
loop_
_entity.id
_entity.type
_entity.pdbx_description
1 polymer ?
#
loop_
_entity_poly.entity_id
_entity_poly.type
_entity_poly.pdbx_seq_one_letter_code
_entity_poly.pdbx_strand_id
1 'polypeptide(L)'
;MNLGARVVIAGTHSGVGKTTVATGLVAALRRAGHRPGTAKVGPDFIDPGYHALASGRPPRNLDPWLCGAAAVPGLAARAADGTDVLVVEGVMGLFDGASDGTVSSTADVARILDAPVILVVDAGAMSASVAALVHGYATWDPEVRVGGVILNRVGSDTHETMLREALVPTGVPVLGALRRDDAMSWRDRHLGLVPVVEHPDVVKAALDRLADAVTAAVDLPAVVALARRPPDLSCPAVSLPSPVGPDLTVAVAGGPAFSFTYTDTLDALRAAGAEIVPFDPLADSALPAGVDGVVIGGGFPEVHVEALGANRPLLDDLARHLRTGLPTWAECGGLLLLSTELDGNAMAGVLPGRGRMTTSLTLGYRHVTTRTPSFLGPVGTTLRGHEFHYSALDPGGTDLDLRSRWGARSEGWATPGLLATYVHHHPGGDPGPVAAFTAACAAHRNHRAT
;
A
#
# COMPACT_ATOMS: atom_id res chain seq x y z
N MET A 1 -1.38 14.63 -17.87
CA MET A 1 -0.68 13.34 -18.14
C MET A 1 -1.65 12.43 -18.88
N ASN A 2 -1.17 11.49 -19.70
CA ASN A 2 -2.04 10.51 -20.37
C ASN A 2 -1.80 9.14 -19.79
N LEU A 3 -2.87 8.39 -19.56
CA LEU A 3 -2.85 7.00 -19.13
C LEU A 3 -3.24 6.13 -20.34
N GLY A 4 -2.27 5.37 -20.87
CA GLY A 4 -2.44 4.47 -22.00
C GLY A 4 -2.95 3.08 -21.60
N ALA A 5 -2.26 2.03 -22.09
CA ALA A 5 -2.64 0.65 -21.82
C ALA A 5 -2.71 0.33 -20.32
N ARG A 6 -3.84 -0.23 -19.89
CA ARG A 6 -4.13 -0.52 -18.48
C ARG A 6 -5.09 -1.68 -18.30
N VAL A 7 -4.91 -2.45 -17.25
CA VAL A 7 -5.78 -3.58 -16.88
C VAL A 7 -5.87 -3.73 -15.38
N VAL A 8 -7.04 -4.12 -14.89
CA VAL A 8 -7.29 -4.40 -13.47
C VAL A 8 -7.36 -5.92 -13.25
N ILE A 9 -6.58 -6.44 -12.32
CA ILE A 9 -6.62 -7.82 -11.86
C ILE A 9 -7.50 -7.89 -10.62
N ALA A 10 -8.70 -8.40 -10.75
CA ALA A 10 -9.67 -8.49 -9.66
C ALA A 10 -9.92 -9.94 -9.26
N GLY A 11 -10.46 -10.16 -8.09
CA GLY A 11 -10.85 -11.49 -7.63
C GLY A 11 -12.33 -11.59 -7.32
N THR A 12 -12.83 -12.82 -7.21
CA THR A 12 -14.19 -13.07 -6.75
C THR A 12 -14.34 -12.86 -5.24
N HIS A 13 -13.26 -13.00 -4.46
CA HIS A 13 -13.20 -12.75 -3.01
C HIS A 13 -11.74 -12.63 -2.55
N SER A 14 -11.53 -12.38 -1.25
CA SER A 14 -10.18 -12.43 -0.66
C SER A 14 -9.63 -13.87 -0.69
N GLY A 15 -8.31 -14.02 -0.92
CA GLY A 15 -7.66 -15.33 -0.92
C GLY A 15 -7.75 -16.15 -2.21
N VAL A 16 -8.38 -15.64 -3.30
CA VAL A 16 -8.43 -16.33 -4.60
C VAL A 16 -7.08 -16.40 -5.33
N GLY A 17 -6.06 -15.68 -4.84
CA GLY A 17 -4.72 -15.63 -5.43
C GLY A 17 -4.50 -14.44 -6.37
N LYS A 18 -5.20 -13.32 -6.17
CA LYS A 18 -4.97 -12.07 -6.94
C LYS A 18 -3.51 -11.65 -6.95
N THR A 19 -2.90 -11.56 -5.78
CA THR A 19 -1.51 -11.12 -5.63
C THR A 19 -0.54 -12.05 -6.36
N THR A 20 -0.77 -13.37 -6.27
CA THR A 20 0.00 -14.37 -7.02
C THR A 20 -0.12 -14.14 -8.52
N VAL A 21 -1.35 -14.00 -9.03
CA VAL A 21 -1.60 -13.79 -10.46
C VAL A 21 -1.06 -12.45 -10.93
N ALA A 22 -1.32 -11.36 -10.21
CA ALA A 22 -0.87 -10.02 -10.58
C ALA A 22 0.66 -9.92 -10.59
N THR A 23 1.31 -10.38 -9.52
CA THR A 23 2.77 -10.37 -9.39
C THR A 23 3.43 -11.25 -10.46
N GLY A 24 2.90 -12.46 -10.69
CA GLY A 24 3.38 -13.36 -11.73
C GLY A 24 3.21 -12.80 -13.13
N LEU A 25 2.05 -12.17 -13.40
CA LEU A 25 1.78 -11.51 -14.68
C LEU A 25 2.76 -10.36 -14.95
N VAL A 26 3.01 -9.51 -13.96
CA VAL A 26 3.97 -8.40 -14.04
C VAL A 26 5.38 -8.95 -14.34
N ALA A 27 5.82 -9.98 -13.62
CA ALA A 27 7.14 -10.59 -13.85
C ALA A 27 7.24 -11.25 -15.23
N ALA A 28 6.20 -11.96 -15.67
CA ALA A 28 6.13 -12.58 -17.01
C ALA A 28 6.15 -11.53 -18.13
N LEU A 29 5.37 -10.44 -18.01
CA LEU A 29 5.38 -9.33 -18.95
C LEU A 29 6.77 -8.68 -19.05
N ARG A 30 7.44 -8.46 -17.91
CA ARG A 30 8.80 -7.92 -17.88
C ARG A 30 9.79 -8.84 -18.60
N ARG A 31 9.71 -10.17 -18.40
CA ARG A 31 10.54 -11.15 -19.11
C ARG A 31 10.26 -11.20 -20.60
N ALA A 32 9.01 -10.96 -21.01
CA ALA A 32 8.62 -10.84 -22.42
C ALA A 32 9.06 -9.51 -23.06
N GLY A 33 9.79 -8.65 -22.36
CA GLY A 33 10.35 -7.40 -22.88
C GLY A 33 9.45 -6.17 -22.73
N HIS A 34 8.31 -6.30 -22.04
CA HIS A 34 7.49 -5.14 -21.67
C HIS A 34 8.05 -4.40 -20.47
N ARG A 35 7.64 -3.16 -20.28
CA ARG A 35 7.90 -2.31 -19.11
C ARG A 35 6.60 -2.14 -18.32
N PRO A 36 6.21 -3.08 -17.46
CA PRO A 36 4.99 -2.96 -16.69
C PRO A 36 5.13 -1.92 -15.56
N GLY A 37 4.14 -1.03 -15.43
CA GLY A 37 3.86 -0.27 -14.23
C GLY A 37 2.90 -1.04 -13.33
N THR A 38 2.91 -0.75 -12.04
CA THR A 38 2.04 -1.44 -11.08
C THR A 38 1.35 -0.47 -10.13
N ALA A 39 0.11 -0.80 -9.79
CA ALA A 39 -0.62 -0.14 -8.72
C ALA A 39 -1.45 -1.15 -7.92
N LYS A 40 -1.73 -0.83 -6.66
CA LYS A 40 -2.61 -1.58 -5.76
C LYS A 40 -3.81 -0.75 -5.40
N VAL A 41 -5.01 -1.33 -5.52
CA VAL A 41 -6.24 -0.70 -5.01
C VAL A 41 -6.25 -0.77 -3.49
N GLY A 42 -6.57 0.36 -2.84
CA GLY A 42 -6.65 0.44 -1.38
C GLY A 42 -5.32 0.74 -0.68
N PRO A 43 -5.33 0.76 0.66
CA PRO A 43 -4.23 1.26 1.49
C PRO A 43 -3.20 0.18 1.89
N ASP A 44 -3.00 -0.83 1.06
CA ASP A 44 -2.10 -1.95 1.31
C ASP A 44 -0.63 -1.54 1.19
N PHE A 45 0.23 -2.04 2.08
CA PHE A 45 1.68 -1.81 2.07
C PHE A 45 2.50 -3.04 1.71
N ILE A 46 1.90 -4.25 1.77
CA ILE A 46 2.60 -5.52 1.62
C ILE A 46 2.66 -5.93 0.15
N ASP A 47 1.49 -6.06 -0.51
CA ASP A 47 1.40 -6.44 -1.93
C ASP A 47 2.21 -5.50 -2.84
N PRO A 48 2.24 -4.16 -2.62
CA PRO A 48 3.11 -3.25 -3.35
C PRO A 48 4.60 -3.63 -3.33
N GLY A 49 5.10 -4.21 -2.25
CA GLY A 49 6.48 -4.70 -2.18
C GLY A 49 6.78 -5.82 -3.20
N TYR A 50 5.85 -6.76 -3.38
CA TYR A 50 5.93 -7.81 -4.40
C TYR A 50 5.86 -7.23 -5.82
N HIS A 51 4.99 -6.24 -6.02
CA HIS A 51 4.89 -5.52 -7.29
C HIS A 51 6.19 -4.78 -7.65
N ALA A 52 6.82 -4.13 -6.66
CA ALA A 52 8.11 -3.46 -6.85
C ALA A 52 9.18 -4.44 -7.32
N LEU A 53 9.27 -5.61 -6.68
CA LEU A 53 10.23 -6.65 -7.06
C LEU A 53 9.96 -7.18 -8.46
N ALA A 54 8.69 -7.45 -8.80
CA ALA A 54 8.29 -7.97 -10.10
C ALA A 54 8.52 -6.99 -11.25
N SER A 55 8.11 -5.73 -11.07
CA SER A 55 8.23 -4.69 -12.09
C SER A 55 9.63 -4.07 -12.17
N GLY A 56 10.37 -4.06 -11.05
CA GLY A 56 11.60 -3.29 -10.87
C GLY A 56 11.35 -1.78 -10.75
N ARG A 57 10.14 -1.37 -10.38
CA ARG A 57 9.69 0.03 -10.31
C ARG A 57 8.90 0.28 -9.02
N PRO A 58 8.92 1.51 -8.47
CA PRO A 58 8.09 1.84 -7.31
C PRO A 58 6.60 1.66 -7.64
N PRO A 59 5.84 0.90 -6.86
CA PRO A 59 4.41 0.75 -7.03
C PRO A 59 3.67 1.93 -6.42
N ARG A 60 2.37 2.08 -6.74
CA ARG A 60 1.51 3.10 -6.13
C ARG A 60 0.23 2.50 -5.57
N ASN A 61 -0.37 3.20 -4.63
CA ASN A 61 -1.69 2.88 -4.14
C ASN A 61 -2.74 3.76 -4.82
N LEU A 62 -3.84 3.15 -5.25
CA LEU A 62 -4.99 3.83 -5.83
C LEU A 62 -6.17 3.65 -4.88
N ASP A 63 -6.38 4.65 -4.04
CA ASP A 63 -7.42 4.58 -3.03
C ASP A 63 -8.39 5.77 -3.18
N PRO A 64 -9.57 5.55 -3.81
CA PRO A 64 -10.52 6.63 -4.00
C PRO A 64 -11.16 7.12 -2.70
N TRP A 65 -11.14 6.32 -1.62
CA TRP A 65 -11.61 6.79 -0.33
C TRP A 65 -10.60 7.73 0.34
N LEU A 66 -9.32 7.38 0.38
CA LEU A 66 -8.26 8.21 0.99
C LEU A 66 -7.96 9.46 0.16
N CYS A 67 -7.77 9.28 -1.15
CA CYS A 67 -7.28 10.32 -2.04
C CYS A 67 -8.39 11.12 -2.73
N GLY A 68 -9.63 10.62 -2.69
CA GLY A 68 -10.72 11.10 -3.51
C GLY A 68 -10.67 10.52 -4.94
N ALA A 69 -11.84 10.23 -5.51
CA ALA A 69 -11.96 9.63 -6.84
C ALA A 69 -11.25 10.44 -7.95
N ALA A 70 -11.25 11.77 -7.84
CA ALA A 70 -10.63 12.68 -8.80
C ALA A 70 -9.09 12.56 -8.86
N ALA A 71 -8.43 12.12 -7.80
CA ALA A 71 -6.98 11.95 -7.75
C ALA A 71 -6.51 10.63 -8.39
N VAL A 72 -7.38 9.60 -8.42
CA VAL A 72 -7.02 8.24 -8.88
C VAL A 72 -6.43 8.20 -10.30
N PRO A 73 -6.99 8.89 -11.32
CA PRO A 73 -6.40 8.90 -12.65
C PRO A 73 -4.98 9.48 -12.68
N GLY A 74 -4.74 10.56 -11.92
CA GLY A 74 -3.41 11.18 -11.82
C GLY A 74 -2.38 10.26 -11.17
N LEU A 75 -2.76 9.57 -10.08
CA LEU A 75 -1.92 8.57 -9.42
C LEU A 75 -1.62 7.38 -10.34
N ALA A 76 -2.63 6.89 -11.08
CA ALA A 76 -2.47 5.82 -12.06
C ALA A 76 -1.52 6.25 -13.21
N ALA A 77 -1.65 7.49 -13.71
CA ALA A 77 -0.75 8.02 -14.73
C ALA A 77 0.70 8.11 -14.24
N ARG A 78 0.93 8.43 -12.97
CA ARG A 78 2.27 8.37 -12.36
C ARG A 78 2.81 6.95 -12.24
N ALA A 79 1.95 5.97 -11.90
CA ALA A 79 2.33 4.54 -11.90
C ALA A 79 2.70 4.05 -13.29
N ALA A 80 2.06 4.59 -14.33
CA ALA A 80 2.27 4.25 -15.74
C ALA A 80 3.40 5.04 -16.41
N ASP A 81 4.01 6.01 -15.75
CA ASP A 81 5.04 6.86 -16.34
C ASP A 81 6.25 6.04 -16.83
N GLY A 82 6.61 6.18 -18.11
CA GLY A 82 7.69 5.42 -18.75
C GLY A 82 7.44 3.92 -18.86
N THR A 83 6.18 3.47 -18.82
CA THR A 83 5.78 2.05 -18.94
C THR A 83 4.98 1.78 -20.22
N ASP A 84 4.85 0.51 -20.60
CA ASP A 84 4.08 0.09 -21.79
C ASP A 84 2.67 -0.39 -21.42
N VAL A 85 2.47 -0.77 -20.15
CA VAL A 85 1.20 -1.25 -19.61
C VAL A 85 1.15 -1.06 -18.11
N LEU A 86 0.02 -0.59 -17.60
CA LEU A 86 -0.27 -0.53 -16.16
C LEU A 86 -1.09 -1.75 -15.75
N VAL A 87 -0.59 -2.50 -14.77
CA VAL A 87 -1.31 -3.59 -14.10
C VAL A 87 -1.74 -3.10 -12.72
N VAL A 88 -3.05 -3.03 -12.50
CA VAL A 88 -3.63 -2.61 -11.22
C VAL A 88 -4.17 -3.84 -10.51
N GLU A 89 -3.61 -4.18 -9.35
CA GLU A 89 -4.16 -5.24 -8.51
C GLU A 89 -5.29 -4.72 -7.63
N GLY A 90 -6.43 -5.40 -7.66
CA GLY A 90 -7.59 -5.10 -6.84
C GLY A 90 -7.44 -5.55 -5.38
N VAL A 91 -8.34 -5.07 -4.54
CA VAL A 91 -8.48 -5.45 -3.13
C VAL A 91 -9.76 -6.25 -2.92
N MET A 92 -9.76 -7.22 -1.98
CA MET A 92 -10.92 -8.07 -1.66
C MET A 92 -11.57 -8.69 -2.90
N GLY A 93 -12.88 -8.82 -2.97
CA GLY A 93 -13.63 -9.12 -4.19
C GLY A 93 -13.83 -7.87 -5.07
N LEU A 94 -14.12 -8.07 -6.35
CA LEU A 94 -14.28 -7.00 -7.35
C LEU A 94 -15.21 -5.87 -6.88
N PHE A 95 -16.32 -6.22 -6.27
CA PHE A 95 -17.37 -5.28 -5.82
C PHE A 95 -17.33 -4.95 -4.32
N ASP A 96 -16.38 -5.55 -3.59
CA ASP A 96 -16.21 -5.29 -2.17
C ASP A 96 -15.53 -3.93 -1.94
N GLY A 97 -16.08 -3.13 -1.05
CA GLY A 97 -15.56 -1.79 -0.74
C GLY A 97 -15.92 -1.33 0.66
N ALA A 98 -15.78 -0.05 0.94
CA ALA A 98 -16.23 0.55 2.18
C ALA A 98 -17.75 0.38 2.30
N SER A 99 -18.17 -0.10 3.45
CA SER A 99 -19.56 -0.52 3.68
C SER A 99 -20.53 0.64 3.95
N ASP A 100 -20.09 1.87 3.76
CA ASP A 100 -20.88 3.09 3.86
C ASP A 100 -21.37 3.61 2.49
N GLY A 101 -21.16 2.82 1.42
CA GLY A 101 -21.54 3.17 0.05
C GLY A 101 -20.60 4.17 -0.62
N THR A 102 -19.47 4.52 0.02
CA THR A 102 -18.47 5.40 -0.61
C THR A 102 -17.66 4.65 -1.66
N VAL A 103 -17.22 5.37 -2.69
CA VAL A 103 -16.35 4.87 -3.78
C VAL A 103 -15.03 4.35 -3.20
N SER A 104 -14.80 3.03 -3.27
CA SER A 104 -13.61 2.41 -2.68
C SER A 104 -13.31 1.00 -3.19
N SER A 105 -14.21 0.39 -3.97
CA SER A 105 -14.05 -0.97 -4.47
C SER A 105 -13.08 -1.04 -5.66
N THR A 106 -12.62 -2.25 -5.98
CA THR A 106 -11.88 -2.52 -7.20
C THR A 106 -12.69 -2.16 -8.46
N ALA A 107 -14.00 -2.39 -8.44
CA ALA A 107 -14.92 -2.01 -9.51
C ALA A 107 -14.97 -0.49 -9.70
N ASP A 108 -14.99 0.29 -8.62
CA ASP A 108 -14.93 1.74 -8.69
C ASP A 108 -13.66 2.23 -9.37
N VAL A 109 -12.50 1.67 -9.00
CA VAL A 109 -11.22 2.02 -9.63
C VAL A 109 -11.21 1.62 -11.10
N ALA A 110 -11.76 0.45 -11.45
CA ALA A 110 -11.87 0.02 -12.86
C ALA A 110 -12.72 1.00 -13.69
N ARG A 111 -13.85 1.49 -13.14
CA ARG A 111 -14.70 2.51 -13.77
C ARG A 111 -13.99 3.85 -13.92
N ILE A 112 -13.39 4.36 -12.83
CA ILE A 112 -12.66 5.63 -12.82
C ILE A 112 -11.53 5.65 -13.86
N LEU A 113 -10.86 4.51 -14.03
CA LEU A 113 -9.76 4.38 -14.98
C LEU A 113 -10.22 3.95 -16.38
N ASP A 114 -11.52 3.69 -16.59
CA ASP A 114 -12.03 3.05 -17.82
C ASP A 114 -11.19 1.82 -18.20
N ALA A 115 -10.86 0.97 -17.23
CA ALA A 115 -9.96 -0.16 -17.39
C ALA A 115 -10.73 -1.48 -17.48
N PRO A 116 -10.39 -2.38 -18.43
CA PRO A 116 -10.95 -3.72 -18.44
C PRO A 116 -10.43 -4.51 -17.24
N VAL A 117 -11.27 -5.43 -16.75
CA VAL A 117 -10.99 -6.30 -15.62
C VAL A 117 -10.65 -7.70 -16.11
N ILE A 118 -9.57 -8.28 -15.61
CA ILE A 118 -9.29 -9.71 -15.63
C ILE A 118 -9.71 -10.28 -14.30
N LEU A 119 -10.71 -11.17 -14.29
CA LEU A 119 -11.24 -11.78 -13.09
C LEU A 119 -10.46 -13.04 -12.73
N VAL A 120 -9.82 -13.07 -11.58
CA VAL A 120 -9.18 -14.27 -11.01
C VAL A 120 -10.22 -15.07 -10.26
N VAL A 121 -10.37 -16.33 -10.64
CA VAL A 121 -11.34 -17.26 -10.05
C VAL A 121 -10.61 -18.46 -9.45
N ASP A 122 -10.85 -18.74 -8.17
CA ASP A 122 -10.44 -20.02 -7.57
C ASP A 122 -11.34 -21.13 -8.13
N ALA A 123 -10.80 -21.89 -9.07
CA ALA A 123 -11.50 -22.98 -9.73
C ALA A 123 -11.30 -24.35 -9.06
N GLY A 124 -10.50 -24.41 -7.97
CA GLY A 124 -10.03 -25.67 -7.39
C GLY A 124 -11.10 -26.66 -6.96
N ALA A 125 -12.31 -26.18 -6.66
CA ALA A 125 -13.46 -27.01 -6.29
C ALA A 125 -14.67 -26.76 -7.20
N MET A 126 -14.46 -26.29 -8.44
CA MET A 126 -15.53 -25.93 -9.38
C MET A 126 -15.53 -26.82 -10.61
N SER A 127 -16.68 -26.93 -11.24
CA SER A 127 -16.93 -27.47 -12.58
C SER A 127 -17.83 -26.46 -13.32
N ALA A 128 -18.96 -26.88 -13.86
CA ALA A 128 -19.88 -26.01 -14.61
C ALA A 128 -20.37 -24.76 -13.82
N SER A 129 -20.38 -24.81 -12.49
CA SER A 129 -20.76 -23.66 -11.64
C SER A 129 -19.86 -22.44 -11.83
N VAL A 130 -18.64 -22.59 -12.39
CA VAL A 130 -17.76 -21.48 -12.73
C VAL A 130 -18.42 -20.51 -13.71
N ALA A 131 -19.27 -21.03 -14.63
CA ALA A 131 -19.99 -20.21 -15.59
C ALA A 131 -21.02 -19.30 -14.94
N ALA A 132 -21.78 -19.81 -13.96
CA ALA A 132 -22.73 -18.99 -13.22
C ALA A 132 -22.03 -17.88 -12.41
N LEU A 133 -20.89 -18.20 -11.78
CA LEU A 133 -20.08 -17.24 -11.06
C LEU A 133 -19.57 -16.13 -11.97
N VAL A 134 -18.89 -16.49 -13.07
CA VAL A 134 -18.31 -15.52 -14.03
C VAL A 134 -19.41 -14.69 -14.69
N HIS A 135 -20.52 -15.32 -15.08
CA HIS A 135 -21.66 -14.60 -15.64
C HIS A 135 -22.20 -13.55 -14.66
N GLY A 136 -22.38 -13.92 -13.37
CA GLY A 136 -22.82 -12.98 -12.35
C GLY A 136 -21.88 -11.77 -12.22
N TYR A 137 -20.56 -11.99 -12.15
CA TYR A 137 -19.58 -10.90 -12.10
C TYR A 137 -19.55 -10.03 -13.36
N ALA A 138 -19.73 -10.63 -14.52
CA ALA A 138 -19.66 -9.91 -15.80
C ALA A 138 -20.93 -9.09 -16.10
N THR A 139 -22.06 -9.42 -15.47
CA THR A 139 -23.36 -8.77 -15.74
C THR A 139 -23.90 -7.94 -14.57
N TRP A 140 -23.28 -8.04 -13.39
CA TRP A 140 -23.74 -7.33 -12.18
C TRP A 140 -23.73 -5.81 -12.34
N ASP A 141 -22.69 -5.30 -12.97
CA ASP A 141 -22.52 -3.86 -13.22
C ASP A 141 -22.11 -3.64 -14.68
N PRO A 142 -22.98 -3.04 -15.52
CA PRO A 142 -22.70 -2.85 -16.94
C PRO A 142 -21.57 -1.85 -17.21
N GLU A 143 -21.18 -1.02 -16.24
CA GLU A 143 -20.06 -0.09 -16.37
C GLU A 143 -18.71 -0.75 -16.10
N VAL A 144 -18.70 -1.98 -15.53
CA VAL A 144 -17.49 -2.75 -15.24
C VAL A 144 -17.28 -3.82 -16.32
N ARG A 145 -16.26 -3.64 -17.15
CA ARG A 145 -15.99 -4.57 -18.26
C ARG A 145 -15.10 -5.72 -17.82
N VAL A 146 -15.69 -6.89 -17.53
CA VAL A 146 -14.94 -8.14 -17.34
C VAL A 146 -14.48 -8.63 -18.72
N GLY A 147 -13.24 -8.33 -19.07
CA GLY A 147 -12.67 -8.61 -20.40
C GLY A 147 -11.98 -9.96 -20.51
N GLY A 148 -11.84 -10.71 -19.41
CA GLY A 148 -11.25 -12.04 -19.39
C GLY A 148 -11.22 -12.66 -18.01
N VAL A 149 -10.93 -13.96 -17.96
CA VAL A 149 -10.79 -14.75 -16.73
C VAL A 149 -9.44 -15.43 -16.69
N ILE A 150 -8.81 -15.47 -15.53
CA ILE A 150 -7.72 -16.39 -15.20
C ILE A 150 -8.22 -17.37 -14.14
N LEU A 151 -8.22 -18.64 -14.50
CA LEU A 151 -8.58 -19.74 -13.59
C LEU A 151 -7.38 -20.09 -12.73
N ASN A 152 -7.53 -20.04 -11.41
CA ASN A 152 -6.50 -20.39 -10.47
C ASN A 152 -6.78 -21.71 -9.78
N ARG A 153 -5.75 -22.40 -9.32
CA ARG A 153 -5.81 -23.69 -8.59
C ARG A 153 -6.48 -24.82 -9.38
N VAL A 154 -6.31 -24.83 -10.69
CA VAL A 154 -6.84 -25.88 -11.55
C VAL A 154 -6.16 -27.23 -11.27
N GLY A 155 -6.93 -28.30 -11.14
CA GLY A 155 -6.40 -29.60 -10.70
C GLY A 155 -5.69 -30.44 -11.77
N SER A 156 -6.16 -30.39 -13.02
CA SER A 156 -5.65 -31.24 -14.13
C SER A 156 -6.02 -30.67 -15.50
N ASP A 157 -5.46 -31.23 -16.58
CA ASP A 157 -5.79 -30.82 -17.94
C ASP A 157 -7.27 -31.11 -18.28
N THR A 158 -7.78 -32.26 -17.84
CA THR A 158 -9.22 -32.59 -17.98
C THR A 158 -10.08 -31.57 -17.24
N HIS A 159 -9.68 -31.17 -16.04
CA HIS A 159 -10.40 -30.15 -15.26
C HIS A 159 -10.40 -28.80 -15.97
N GLU A 160 -9.25 -28.40 -16.52
CA GLU A 160 -9.16 -27.16 -17.33
C GLU A 160 -10.09 -27.19 -18.54
N THR A 161 -10.10 -28.31 -19.29
CA THR A 161 -10.98 -28.48 -20.46
C THR A 161 -12.45 -28.30 -20.05
N MET A 162 -12.89 -28.97 -18.99
CA MET A 162 -14.26 -28.85 -18.47
C MET A 162 -14.62 -27.41 -18.08
N LEU A 163 -13.71 -26.70 -17.42
CA LEU A 163 -13.93 -25.31 -17.01
C LEU A 163 -14.02 -24.37 -18.23
N ARG A 164 -13.14 -24.55 -19.21
CA ARG A 164 -13.15 -23.76 -20.46
C ARG A 164 -14.46 -23.99 -21.25
N GLU A 165 -14.89 -25.24 -21.42
CA GLU A 165 -16.15 -25.57 -22.05
C GLU A 165 -17.35 -24.94 -21.36
N ALA A 166 -17.39 -25.01 -20.04
CA ALA A 166 -18.45 -24.39 -19.22
C ALA A 166 -18.53 -22.89 -19.40
N LEU A 167 -17.39 -22.20 -19.63
CA LEU A 167 -17.33 -20.74 -19.77
C LEU A 167 -17.70 -20.24 -21.17
N VAL A 168 -17.70 -21.08 -22.21
CA VAL A 168 -18.05 -20.66 -23.58
C VAL A 168 -19.34 -19.85 -23.65
N PRO A 169 -20.47 -20.27 -23.01
CA PRO A 169 -21.72 -19.53 -23.10
C PRO A 169 -21.70 -18.14 -22.43
N THR A 170 -20.74 -17.86 -21.58
CA THR A 170 -20.63 -16.55 -20.89
C THR A 170 -20.10 -15.44 -21.82
N GLY A 171 -19.42 -15.82 -22.91
CA GLY A 171 -18.76 -14.90 -23.84
C GLY A 171 -17.49 -14.26 -23.24
N VAL A 172 -17.11 -14.58 -22.00
CA VAL A 172 -15.89 -14.07 -21.35
C VAL A 172 -14.72 -15.02 -21.66
N PRO A 173 -13.64 -14.53 -22.32
CA PRO A 173 -12.51 -15.38 -22.70
C PRO A 173 -11.71 -15.83 -21.47
N VAL A 174 -11.25 -17.10 -21.51
CA VAL A 174 -10.30 -17.63 -20.52
C VAL A 174 -8.88 -17.33 -21.00
N LEU A 175 -8.23 -16.35 -20.37
CA LEU A 175 -6.89 -15.88 -20.71
C LEU A 175 -5.79 -16.78 -20.18
N GLY A 176 -6.10 -17.64 -19.19
CA GLY A 176 -5.13 -18.57 -18.62
C GLY A 176 -5.71 -19.47 -17.56
N ALA A 177 -4.97 -20.54 -17.24
CA ALA A 177 -5.33 -21.50 -16.18
C ALA A 177 -4.08 -21.94 -15.44
N LEU A 178 -3.95 -21.48 -14.20
CA LEU A 178 -2.82 -21.82 -13.31
C LEU A 178 -3.14 -23.08 -12.52
N ARG A 179 -2.21 -24.02 -12.50
CA ARG A 179 -2.32 -25.26 -11.74
C ARG A 179 -2.22 -24.98 -10.23
N ARG A 180 -2.86 -25.85 -9.44
CA ARG A 180 -2.62 -25.88 -8.00
C ARG A 180 -1.16 -26.30 -7.76
N ASP A 181 -0.42 -25.43 -7.12
CA ASP A 181 0.96 -25.69 -6.72
C ASP A 181 1.22 -24.96 -5.40
N ASP A 182 1.40 -25.74 -4.34
CA ASP A 182 1.66 -25.21 -3.00
C ASP A 182 3.02 -24.51 -2.92
N ALA A 183 3.96 -24.83 -3.83
CA ALA A 183 5.24 -24.14 -3.91
C ALA A 183 5.16 -22.73 -4.49
N MET A 184 4.00 -22.36 -5.10
CA MET A 184 3.71 -21.01 -5.57
C MET A 184 2.91 -20.19 -4.56
N SER A 185 2.57 -20.76 -3.40
CA SER A 185 1.90 -20.02 -2.33
C SER A 185 2.92 -19.15 -1.59
N TRP A 186 2.55 -17.89 -1.37
CA TRP A 186 3.32 -16.98 -0.51
C TRP A 186 3.13 -17.36 0.96
N ARG A 187 4.16 -17.08 1.76
CA ARG A 187 4.02 -17.24 3.21
C ARG A 187 3.10 -16.17 3.76
N ASP A 188 2.10 -16.59 4.52
CA ASP A 188 1.16 -15.70 5.19
C ASP A 188 1.61 -15.38 6.61
N ARG A 189 1.24 -14.20 7.07
CA ARG A 189 1.32 -13.72 8.44
C ARG A 189 -0.08 -13.25 8.88
N HIS A 190 -0.25 -12.91 10.14
CA HIS A 190 -1.55 -12.48 10.70
C HIS A 190 -2.19 -11.25 10.02
N LEU A 191 -1.41 -10.42 9.32
CA LEU A 191 -1.89 -9.26 8.54
C LEU A 191 -1.78 -9.44 7.01
N GLY A 192 -1.51 -10.64 6.52
CA GLY A 192 -1.31 -10.91 5.08
C GLY A 192 0.01 -11.59 4.79
N LEU A 193 0.61 -11.29 3.64
CA LEU A 193 1.89 -11.88 3.23
C LEU A 193 3.06 -11.35 4.08
N VAL A 194 4.14 -12.12 4.17
CA VAL A 194 5.40 -11.65 4.78
C VAL A 194 6.02 -10.56 3.88
N PRO A 195 6.41 -9.38 4.41
CA PRO A 195 7.05 -8.35 3.60
C PRO A 195 8.30 -8.84 2.86
N VAL A 196 8.46 -8.39 1.61
CA VAL A 196 9.59 -8.76 0.75
C VAL A 196 10.95 -8.47 1.40
N VAL A 197 11.04 -7.37 2.13
CA VAL A 197 12.29 -6.91 2.78
C VAL A 197 12.83 -7.87 3.85
N GLU A 198 11.99 -8.77 4.39
CA GLU A 198 12.43 -9.74 5.39
C GLU A 198 13.19 -10.94 4.78
N HIS A 199 12.80 -11.35 3.56
CA HIS A 199 13.37 -12.52 2.89
C HIS A 199 13.53 -12.31 1.38
N PRO A 200 14.30 -11.32 0.91
CA PRO A 200 14.32 -10.89 -0.49
C PRO A 200 14.73 -12.01 -1.46
N ASP A 201 15.73 -12.84 -1.09
CA ASP A 201 16.19 -13.92 -1.96
C ASP A 201 15.17 -15.06 -2.10
N VAL A 202 14.46 -15.40 -1.02
CA VAL A 202 13.40 -16.41 -1.04
C VAL A 202 12.25 -15.95 -1.92
N VAL A 203 11.85 -14.68 -1.76
CA VAL A 203 10.77 -14.07 -2.56
C VAL A 203 11.18 -14.00 -4.02
N LYS A 204 12.42 -13.62 -4.34
CA LYS A 204 12.94 -13.58 -5.70
C LYS A 204 12.88 -14.94 -6.38
N ALA A 205 13.34 -16.00 -5.71
CA ALA A 205 13.30 -17.37 -6.25
C ALA A 205 11.86 -17.86 -6.46
N ALA A 206 10.92 -17.50 -5.59
CA ALA A 206 9.49 -17.78 -5.75
C ALA A 206 8.90 -17.01 -6.92
N LEU A 207 9.27 -15.74 -7.08
CA LEU A 207 8.83 -14.88 -8.19
C LEU A 207 9.31 -15.44 -9.54
N ASP A 208 10.52 -15.95 -9.63
CA ASP A 208 11.06 -16.56 -10.86
C ASP A 208 10.22 -17.77 -11.27
N ARG A 209 9.92 -18.68 -10.36
CA ARG A 209 9.03 -19.84 -10.63
C ARG A 209 7.63 -19.41 -11.03
N LEU A 210 7.08 -18.40 -10.36
CA LEU A 210 5.75 -17.87 -10.66
C LEU A 210 5.69 -17.25 -12.06
N ALA A 211 6.74 -16.52 -12.45
CA ALA A 211 6.84 -15.95 -13.80
C ALA A 211 6.90 -17.04 -14.88
N ASP A 212 7.61 -18.15 -14.62
CA ASP A 212 7.65 -19.32 -15.53
C ASP A 212 6.26 -19.94 -15.65
N ALA A 213 5.57 -20.17 -14.54
CA ALA A 213 4.22 -20.75 -14.52
C ALA A 213 3.21 -19.86 -15.27
N VAL A 214 3.26 -18.55 -15.04
CA VAL A 214 2.36 -17.60 -15.74
C VAL A 214 2.69 -17.51 -17.24
N THR A 215 3.98 -17.51 -17.61
CA THR A 215 4.40 -17.51 -19.02
C THR A 215 3.91 -18.76 -19.77
N ALA A 216 3.88 -19.91 -19.11
CA ALA A 216 3.42 -21.16 -19.71
C ALA A 216 1.89 -21.28 -19.79
N ALA A 217 1.14 -20.65 -18.86
CA ALA A 217 -0.28 -20.88 -18.66
C ALA A 217 -1.20 -19.73 -19.06
N VAL A 218 -0.64 -18.52 -19.29
CA VAL A 218 -1.42 -17.30 -19.58
C VAL A 218 -1.08 -16.76 -20.98
N ASP A 219 -2.09 -16.41 -21.74
CA ASP A 219 -1.95 -15.75 -23.05
C ASP A 219 -1.56 -14.26 -22.83
N LEU A 220 -0.25 -14.01 -22.64
CA LEU A 220 0.29 -12.66 -22.43
C LEU A 220 -0.04 -11.70 -23.59
N PRO A 221 0.05 -12.10 -24.87
CA PRO A 221 -0.41 -11.27 -26.00
C PRO A 221 -1.87 -10.83 -25.89
N ALA A 222 -2.78 -11.74 -25.51
CA ALA A 222 -4.19 -11.41 -25.30
C ALA A 222 -4.40 -10.45 -24.13
N VAL A 223 -3.66 -10.61 -23.03
CA VAL A 223 -3.67 -9.69 -21.89
C VAL A 223 -3.22 -8.28 -22.31
N VAL A 224 -2.13 -8.16 -23.06
CA VAL A 224 -1.63 -6.87 -23.56
C VAL A 224 -2.61 -6.25 -24.55
N ALA A 225 -3.20 -7.06 -25.45
CA ALA A 225 -4.23 -6.60 -26.37
C ALA A 225 -5.47 -6.08 -25.64
N LEU A 226 -5.90 -6.77 -24.56
CA LEU A 226 -6.99 -6.33 -23.71
C LEU A 226 -6.66 -4.99 -23.02
N ALA A 227 -5.47 -4.85 -22.45
CA ALA A 227 -5.01 -3.65 -21.78
C ALA A 227 -4.95 -2.42 -22.70
N ARG A 228 -4.75 -2.62 -24.00
CA ARG A 228 -4.69 -1.58 -25.05
C ARG A 228 -6.05 -1.19 -25.63
N ARG A 229 -7.13 -1.88 -25.28
CA ARG A 229 -8.47 -1.59 -25.83
C ARG A 229 -9.05 -0.23 -25.40
N PRO A 230 -8.88 0.21 -24.14
CA PRO A 230 -9.36 1.52 -23.73
C PRO A 230 -8.62 2.64 -24.48
N PRO A 231 -9.32 3.73 -24.84
CA PRO A 231 -8.66 4.92 -25.35
C PRO A 231 -7.77 5.54 -24.28
N ASP A 232 -6.81 6.36 -24.68
CA ASP A 232 -5.99 7.12 -23.77
C ASP A 232 -6.87 8.01 -22.87
N LEU A 233 -6.62 7.97 -21.58
CA LEU A 233 -7.33 8.76 -20.58
C LEU A 233 -6.48 9.98 -20.22
N SER A 234 -7.03 11.18 -20.45
CA SER A 234 -6.42 12.43 -19.97
C SER A 234 -6.55 12.53 -18.44
N CYS A 235 -5.44 12.58 -17.74
CA CYS A 235 -5.39 12.58 -16.29
C CYS A 235 -4.93 13.92 -15.73
N PRO A 236 -5.57 14.46 -14.68
CA PRO A 236 -5.08 15.63 -13.98
C PRO A 236 -3.70 15.35 -13.37
N ALA A 237 -2.88 16.38 -13.22
CA ALA A 237 -1.65 16.24 -12.46
C ALA A 237 -2.00 16.06 -10.97
N VAL A 238 -1.27 15.17 -10.30
CA VAL A 238 -1.34 15.05 -8.84
C VAL A 238 -0.75 16.29 -8.21
N SER A 239 -1.46 16.89 -7.26
CA SER A 239 -0.94 18.02 -6.50
C SER A 239 0.22 17.56 -5.62
N LEU A 240 1.35 18.25 -5.72
CA LEU A 240 2.53 18.01 -4.91
C LEU A 240 2.90 19.28 -4.14
N PRO A 241 3.55 19.17 -2.98
CA PRO A 241 4.07 20.33 -2.27
C PRO A 241 5.08 21.11 -3.12
N SER A 242 5.12 22.43 -2.93
CA SER A 242 6.20 23.25 -3.47
C SER A 242 7.44 23.17 -2.58
N PRO A 243 8.65 23.33 -3.13
CA PRO A 243 9.87 23.39 -2.33
C PRO A 243 9.80 24.50 -1.27
N VAL A 244 10.14 24.18 -0.01
CA VAL A 244 10.11 25.11 1.13
C VAL A 244 11.47 25.74 1.45
N GLY A 245 12.55 25.31 0.78
CA GLY A 245 13.91 25.81 0.94
C GLY A 245 14.94 24.89 0.28
N PRO A 246 16.20 25.28 0.21
CA PRO A 246 17.25 24.43 -0.32
C PRO A 246 17.62 23.32 0.67
N ASP A 247 17.96 22.16 0.14
CA ASP A 247 18.73 21.08 0.78
C ASP A 247 18.22 20.56 2.13
N LEU A 248 16.91 20.42 2.30
CA LEU A 248 16.37 19.73 3.49
C LEU A 248 16.79 18.26 3.48
N THR A 249 17.18 17.73 4.63
CA THR A 249 17.50 16.32 4.82
C THR A 249 16.45 15.68 5.75
N VAL A 250 15.71 14.70 5.23
CA VAL A 250 14.70 13.96 6.00
C VAL A 250 15.13 12.51 6.13
N ALA A 251 15.34 12.05 7.37
CA ALA A 251 15.57 10.64 7.65
C ALA A 251 14.25 9.87 7.53
N VAL A 252 14.27 8.74 6.83
CA VAL A 252 13.08 7.88 6.68
C VAL A 252 13.43 6.49 7.17
N ALA A 253 12.68 6.00 8.17
CA ALA A 253 12.86 4.65 8.67
C ALA A 253 12.51 3.61 7.59
N GLY A 254 13.34 2.57 7.50
CA GLY A 254 13.19 1.46 6.58
C GLY A 254 13.59 0.13 7.23
N GLY A 255 13.95 -0.83 6.38
CA GLY A 255 14.32 -2.17 6.83
C GLY A 255 13.15 -3.06 7.20
N PRO A 256 13.42 -4.24 7.79
CA PRO A 256 12.40 -5.26 8.05
C PRO A 256 11.29 -4.81 9.01
N ALA A 257 11.62 -3.97 10.01
CA ALA A 257 10.67 -3.54 11.01
C ALA A 257 9.77 -2.38 10.57
N PHE A 258 10.21 -1.53 9.60
CA PHE A 258 9.53 -0.30 9.19
C PHE A 258 9.48 -0.16 7.67
N SER A 259 8.66 -0.96 7.00
CA SER A 259 8.55 -0.99 5.52
C SER A 259 7.28 -0.35 4.98
N PHE A 260 6.38 0.17 5.83
CA PHE A 260 5.07 0.67 5.43
C PHE A 260 5.10 2.19 5.27
N THR A 261 5.56 2.62 4.11
CA THR A 261 5.55 4.03 3.68
C THR A 261 5.11 4.09 2.23
N TYR A 262 4.10 4.91 1.93
CA TYR A 262 3.65 5.09 0.55
C TYR A 262 4.73 5.71 -0.32
N THR A 263 4.90 5.20 -1.53
CA THR A 263 5.77 5.84 -2.55
C THR A 263 5.41 7.31 -2.76
N ASP A 264 4.12 7.63 -2.71
CA ASP A 264 3.63 8.99 -2.87
C ASP A 264 4.03 9.93 -1.72
N THR A 265 4.22 9.41 -0.51
CA THR A 265 4.81 10.18 0.61
C THR A 265 6.26 10.56 0.33
N LEU A 266 7.06 9.60 -0.14
CA LEU A 266 8.46 9.85 -0.51
C LEU A 266 8.57 10.85 -1.67
N ASP A 267 7.70 10.73 -2.66
CA ASP A 267 7.67 11.66 -3.79
C ASP A 267 7.21 13.06 -3.39
N ALA A 268 6.26 13.17 -2.47
CA ALA A 268 5.83 14.46 -1.93
C ALA A 268 6.95 15.14 -1.12
N LEU A 269 7.69 14.39 -0.30
CA LEU A 269 8.87 14.92 0.41
C LEU A 269 9.94 15.43 -0.56
N ARG A 270 10.25 14.66 -1.62
CA ARG A 270 11.20 15.10 -2.66
C ARG A 270 10.71 16.33 -3.40
N ALA A 271 9.44 16.41 -3.74
CA ALA A 271 8.83 17.57 -4.38
C ALA A 271 8.92 18.83 -3.50
N ALA A 272 8.81 18.64 -2.16
CA ALA A 272 9.01 19.72 -1.20
C ALA A 272 10.47 20.16 -1.02
N GLY A 273 11.42 19.53 -1.73
CA GLY A 273 12.85 19.85 -1.69
C GLY A 273 13.65 19.04 -0.66
N ALA A 274 13.08 17.94 -0.12
CA ALA A 274 13.80 17.11 0.83
C ALA A 274 14.66 16.04 0.12
N GLU A 275 15.92 15.93 0.51
CA GLU A 275 16.73 14.73 0.32
C GLU A 275 16.29 13.69 1.34
N ILE A 276 15.99 12.47 0.86
CA ILE A 276 15.59 11.36 1.72
C ILE A 276 16.80 10.50 2.02
N VAL A 277 17.14 10.39 3.29
CA VAL A 277 18.21 9.52 3.79
C VAL A 277 17.57 8.36 4.57
N PRO A 278 17.64 7.13 4.06
CA PRO A 278 17.09 5.99 4.78
C PRO A 278 17.94 5.66 6.01
N PHE A 279 17.29 5.13 7.05
CA PHE A 279 17.96 4.47 8.17
C PHE A 279 17.19 3.22 8.59
N ASP A 280 17.89 2.21 9.10
CA ASP A 280 17.29 0.98 9.59
C ASP A 280 17.38 0.91 11.12
N PRO A 281 16.24 1.01 11.84
CA PRO A 281 16.24 0.93 13.30
C PRO A 281 16.79 -0.37 13.90
N LEU A 282 16.95 -1.42 13.09
CA LEU A 282 17.57 -2.67 13.52
C LEU A 282 19.09 -2.68 13.36
N ALA A 283 19.65 -1.89 12.45
CA ALA A 283 21.06 -1.96 12.07
C ALA A 283 21.85 -0.71 12.45
N ASP A 284 21.25 0.48 12.33
CA ASP A 284 21.93 1.75 12.57
C ASP A 284 21.95 2.08 14.07
N SER A 285 23.03 2.66 14.54
CA SER A 285 23.20 3.05 15.95
C SER A 285 22.84 4.50 16.26
N ALA A 286 22.51 5.31 15.24
CA ALA A 286 22.13 6.71 15.34
C ALA A 286 21.35 7.14 14.09
N LEU A 287 20.62 8.26 14.18
CA LEU A 287 20.07 8.93 13.02
C LEU A 287 21.19 9.42 12.08
N PRO A 288 20.93 9.52 10.78
CA PRO A 288 21.88 10.16 9.86
C PRO A 288 22.25 11.56 10.30
N ALA A 289 23.50 11.93 10.13
CA ALA A 289 24.00 13.23 10.59
C ALA A 289 23.33 14.40 9.84
N GLY A 290 22.99 15.46 10.56
CA GLY A 290 22.50 16.71 9.97
C GLY A 290 21.04 16.67 9.52
N VAL A 291 20.24 15.68 9.90
CA VAL A 291 18.83 15.59 9.53
C VAL A 291 18.01 16.76 10.08
N ASP A 292 17.05 17.22 9.31
CA ASP A 292 16.15 18.32 9.62
C ASP A 292 14.75 17.83 10.03
N GLY A 293 14.47 16.55 9.81
CA GLY A 293 13.24 15.87 10.22
C GLY A 293 13.35 14.36 10.10
N VAL A 294 12.43 13.64 10.73
CA VAL A 294 12.37 12.18 10.66
C VAL A 294 10.95 11.69 10.39
N VAL A 295 10.83 10.71 9.50
CA VAL A 295 9.59 9.98 9.21
C VAL A 295 9.79 8.52 9.59
N ILE A 296 8.90 8.00 10.43
CA ILE A 296 8.88 6.61 10.88
C ILE A 296 7.53 6.02 10.50
N GLY A 297 7.48 5.30 9.39
CA GLY A 297 6.25 4.65 8.91
C GLY A 297 5.81 3.48 9.79
N GLY A 298 4.85 2.72 9.27
CA GLY A 298 4.43 1.47 9.89
C GLY A 298 5.33 0.29 9.52
N GLY A 299 4.91 -0.87 9.97
CA GLY A 299 5.61 -2.14 9.74
C GLY A 299 5.22 -3.17 10.78
N PHE A 300 6.16 -4.08 11.06
CA PHE A 300 6.00 -5.14 12.07
C PHE A 300 7.06 -5.01 13.18
N PRO A 301 7.07 -3.92 13.96
CA PRO A 301 8.04 -3.74 15.04
C PRO A 301 7.94 -4.83 16.12
N GLU A 302 6.76 -5.42 16.32
CA GLU A 302 6.52 -6.50 17.28
C GLU A 302 7.28 -7.79 16.93
N VAL A 303 7.53 -8.04 15.64
CA VAL A 303 8.31 -9.20 15.18
C VAL A 303 9.79 -9.06 15.53
N HIS A 304 10.24 -7.82 15.65
CA HIS A 304 11.63 -7.45 15.89
C HIS A 304 11.83 -6.76 17.25
N VAL A 305 10.87 -6.90 18.15
CA VAL A 305 10.78 -6.11 19.39
C VAL A 305 12.02 -6.23 20.29
N GLU A 306 12.58 -7.44 20.40
CA GLU A 306 13.80 -7.68 21.21
C GLU A 306 15.03 -6.97 20.60
N ALA A 307 15.20 -7.08 19.28
CA ALA A 307 16.31 -6.44 18.58
C ALA A 307 16.19 -4.92 18.59
N LEU A 308 14.98 -4.37 18.42
CA LEU A 308 14.72 -2.94 18.56
C LEU A 308 15.01 -2.46 19.97
N GLY A 309 14.52 -3.15 20.99
CA GLY A 309 14.77 -2.79 22.40
C GLY A 309 16.25 -2.89 22.81
N ALA A 310 17.00 -3.80 22.18
CA ALA A 310 18.45 -3.94 22.40
C ALA A 310 19.26 -2.83 21.73
N ASN A 311 18.74 -2.18 20.68
CA ASN A 311 19.45 -1.08 19.99
C ASN A 311 19.32 0.26 20.77
N ARG A 312 19.76 0.25 22.02
CA ARG A 312 19.73 1.44 22.89
C ARG A 312 20.42 2.66 22.29
N PRO A 313 21.58 2.52 21.59
CA PRO A 313 22.23 3.69 21.00
C PRO A 313 21.31 4.48 20.07
N LEU A 314 20.60 3.81 19.14
CA LEU A 314 19.67 4.49 18.25
C LEU A 314 18.45 5.06 19.00
N LEU A 315 17.85 4.28 19.91
CA LEU A 315 16.65 4.72 20.65
C LEU A 315 16.95 5.96 21.51
N ASP A 316 18.12 6.01 22.16
CA ASP A 316 18.53 7.14 22.97
C ASP A 316 18.90 8.36 22.10
N ASP A 317 19.52 8.14 20.93
CA ASP A 317 19.81 9.19 19.96
C ASP A 317 18.52 9.80 19.38
N LEU A 318 17.57 8.97 18.97
CA LEU A 318 16.26 9.37 18.49
C LEU A 318 15.52 10.18 19.57
N ALA A 319 15.45 9.67 20.79
CA ALA A 319 14.80 10.36 21.90
C ALA A 319 15.46 11.71 22.21
N ARG A 320 16.79 11.81 22.14
CA ARG A 320 17.53 13.05 22.33
C ARG A 320 17.16 14.09 21.27
N HIS A 321 17.13 13.69 19.98
CA HIS A 321 16.79 14.57 18.88
C HIS A 321 15.34 15.06 18.96
N LEU A 322 14.38 14.20 19.30
CA LEU A 322 12.99 14.58 19.45
C LEU A 322 12.78 15.57 20.61
N ARG A 323 13.47 15.36 21.76
CA ARG A 323 13.42 16.31 22.89
C ARG A 323 14.03 17.67 22.56
N THR A 324 14.93 17.77 21.60
CA THR A 324 15.47 19.04 21.09
C THR A 324 14.63 19.65 19.96
N GLY A 325 13.45 19.07 19.67
CA GLY A 325 12.47 19.64 18.74
C GLY A 325 12.64 19.21 17.29
N LEU A 326 13.34 18.10 17.01
CA LEU A 326 13.42 17.56 15.63
C LEU A 326 12.02 17.20 15.15
N PRO A 327 11.53 17.80 14.04
CA PRO A 327 10.24 17.46 13.47
C PRO A 327 10.12 15.97 13.16
N THR A 328 9.06 15.35 13.70
CA THR A 328 8.89 13.90 13.65
C THR A 328 7.48 13.53 13.20
N TRP A 329 7.41 12.67 12.18
CA TRP A 329 6.17 12.07 11.70
C TRP A 329 6.23 10.57 11.90
N ALA A 330 5.45 10.03 12.85
CA ALA A 330 5.42 8.62 13.21
C ALA A 330 4.02 8.02 13.03
N GLU A 331 3.92 6.97 12.22
CA GLU A 331 2.65 6.27 11.95
C GLU A 331 2.73 4.81 12.39
N CYS A 332 1.67 4.31 13.05
CA CYS A 332 1.47 2.91 13.42
C CYS A 332 2.70 2.30 14.12
N GLY A 333 3.54 1.54 13.44
CA GLY A 333 4.79 1.01 13.99
C GLY A 333 5.72 2.09 14.53
N GLY A 334 5.78 3.25 13.86
CA GLY A 334 6.55 4.41 14.30
C GLY A 334 6.04 4.99 15.61
N LEU A 335 4.73 5.04 15.82
CA LEU A 335 4.12 5.40 17.10
C LEU A 335 4.60 4.47 18.23
N LEU A 336 4.63 3.14 17.96
CA LEU A 336 5.08 2.15 18.94
C LEU A 336 6.57 2.29 19.26
N LEU A 337 7.43 2.60 18.27
CA LEU A 337 8.86 2.85 18.50
C LEU A 337 9.09 4.04 19.43
N LEU A 338 8.24 5.07 19.36
CA LEU A 338 8.35 6.27 20.21
C LEU A 338 7.78 6.07 21.62
N SER A 339 7.04 5.00 21.89
CA SER A 339 6.45 4.67 23.19
C SER A 339 7.51 4.35 24.26
N THR A 340 7.11 4.17 25.50
CA THR A 340 8.03 3.77 26.58
C THR A 340 8.45 2.30 26.44
N GLU A 341 7.54 1.45 26.00
CA GLU A 341 7.79 0.01 25.80
C GLU A 341 6.84 -0.59 24.78
N LEU A 342 7.23 -1.71 24.18
CA LEU A 342 6.38 -2.59 23.38
C LEU A 342 6.57 -4.02 23.86
N ASP A 343 5.48 -4.68 24.31
CA ASP A 343 5.49 -6.04 24.88
C ASP A 343 6.61 -6.25 25.92
N GLY A 344 6.79 -5.27 26.83
CA GLY A 344 7.79 -5.30 27.91
C GLY A 344 9.22 -4.96 27.47
N ASN A 345 9.48 -4.72 26.19
CA ASN A 345 10.78 -4.26 25.69
C ASN A 345 10.81 -2.74 25.64
N ALA A 346 11.84 -2.12 26.22
CA ALA A 346 11.99 -0.67 26.26
C ALA A 346 12.20 -0.09 24.86
N MET A 347 11.39 0.91 24.50
CA MET A 347 11.48 1.66 23.25
C MET A 347 12.14 3.04 23.48
N ALA A 348 11.91 4.02 22.60
CA ALA A 348 12.56 5.33 22.68
C ALA A 348 12.11 6.18 23.88
N GLY A 349 10.94 5.92 24.48
CA GLY A 349 10.47 6.60 25.68
C GLY A 349 10.22 8.10 25.49
N VAL A 350 9.82 8.51 24.30
CA VAL A 350 9.42 9.89 23.98
C VAL A 350 7.97 10.11 24.37
N LEU A 351 7.11 9.14 24.09
CA LEU A 351 5.69 9.13 24.40
C LEU A 351 5.44 8.33 25.68
N PRO A 352 4.51 8.75 26.55
CA PRO A 352 4.28 8.08 27.84
C PRO A 352 3.57 6.73 27.75
N GLY A 353 3.06 6.35 26.55
CA GLY A 353 2.28 5.15 26.36
C GLY A 353 3.11 3.86 26.41
N ARG A 354 2.47 2.76 26.84
CA ARG A 354 2.99 1.39 26.79
C ARG A 354 2.26 0.60 25.71
N GLY A 355 3.02 0.12 24.75
CA GLY A 355 2.53 -0.69 23.63
C GLY A 355 2.41 -2.16 24.00
N ARG A 356 1.37 -2.81 23.53
CA ARG A 356 1.20 -4.27 23.63
C ARG A 356 0.48 -4.83 22.42
N MET A 357 0.82 -6.04 22.02
CA MET A 357 0.05 -6.77 21.03
C MET A 357 -1.25 -7.32 21.64
N THR A 358 -2.29 -7.39 20.83
CA THR A 358 -3.63 -7.88 21.20
C THR A 358 -4.11 -8.92 20.19
N THR A 359 -5.21 -9.60 20.50
CA THR A 359 -5.90 -10.50 19.57
C THR A 359 -6.98 -9.79 18.75
N SER A 360 -7.24 -8.51 19.05
CA SER A 360 -8.27 -7.72 18.37
C SER A 360 -7.67 -6.91 17.24
N LEU A 361 -8.18 -7.13 16.03
CA LEU A 361 -7.80 -6.36 14.85
C LEU A 361 -8.52 -5.01 14.85
N THR A 362 -7.76 -3.92 14.77
CA THR A 362 -8.27 -2.58 14.42
C THR A 362 -7.98 -2.35 12.94
N LEU A 363 -9.04 -2.27 12.15
CA LEU A 363 -8.94 -2.14 10.70
C LEU A 363 -9.96 -1.13 10.18
N GLY A 364 -9.55 -0.32 9.22
CA GLY A 364 -10.44 0.42 8.33
C GLY A 364 -10.15 1.91 8.26
N TYR A 365 -10.99 2.58 7.49
CA TYR A 365 -10.91 4.01 7.23
C TYR A 365 -11.36 4.84 8.43
N ARG A 366 -10.72 6.01 8.59
CA ARG A 366 -11.01 6.99 9.66
C ARG A 366 -11.12 8.39 9.10
N HIS A 367 -12.16 9.09 9.51
CA HIS A 367 -12.17 10.55 9.49
C HIS A 367 -11.42 11.01 10.73
N VAL A 368 -10.36 11.79 10.53
CA VAL A 368 -9.48 12.29 11.58
C VAL A 368 -9.74 13.78 11.72
N THR A 369 -9.98 14.24 12.95
CA THR A 369 -10.12 15.67 13.26
C THR A 369 -9.08 16.07 14.28
N THR A 370 -8.31 17.11 13.98
CA THR A 370 -7.27 17.63 14.87
C THR A 370 -7.87 18.35 16.09
N ARG A 371 -7.39 18.03 17.29
CA ARG A 371 -7.74 18.72 18.55
C ARG A 371 -6.68 19.73 18.96
N THR A 372 -5.49 19.58 18.43
CA THR A 372 -4.33 20.47 18.63
C THR A 372 -3.77 20.87 17.26
N PRO A 373 -3.11 22.04 17.14
CA PRO A 373 -2.41 22.40 15.91
C PRO A 373 -1.22 21.45 15.67
N SER A 374 -1.06 20.98 14.41
CA SER A 374 0.02 20.09 14.03
C SER A 374 0.31 20.19 12.53
N PHE A 375 1.16 19.31 11.97
CA PHE A 375 1.37 19.19 10.52
C PHE A 375 0.07 18.90 9.76
N LEU A 376 -0.91 18.28 10.40
CA LEU A 376 -2.19 17.97 9.78
C LEU A 376 -3.05 19.23 9.57
N GLY A 377 -2.72 20.32 10.27
CA GLY A 377 -3.41 21.61 10.19
C GLY A 377 -3.79 22.20 11.55
N PRO A 378 -4.52 23.32 11.56
CA PRO A 378 -5.08 23.91 12.77
C PRO A 378 -6.13 23.01 13.42
N VAL A 379 -6.55 23.38 14.65
CA VAL A 379 -7.65 22.70 15.36
C VAL A 379 -8.90 22.64 14.47
N GLY A 380 -9.54 21.47 14.42
CA GLY A 380 -10.75 21.24 13.63
C GLY A 380 -10.50 20.85 12.17
N THR A 381 -9.24 20.74 11.73
CA THR A 381 -8.91 20.21 10.41
C THR A 381 -9.36 18.75 10.33
N THR A 382 -10.08 18.40 9.27
CA THR A 382 -10.54 17.03 9.02
C THR A 382 -9.84 16.45 7.82
N LEU A 383 -9.29 15.25 7.96
CA LEU A 383 -8.63 14.48 6.91
C LEU A 383 -9.02 13.00 6.97
N ARG A 384 -8.62 12.24 5.96
CA ARG A 384 -8.88 10.81 5.85
C ARG A 384 -7.62 10.02 6.10
N GLY A 385 -7.74 8.89 6.79
CA GLY A 385 -6.65 7.97 7.02
C GLY A 385 -7.13 6.54 7.19
N HIS A 386 -6.19 5.64 7.38
CA HIS A 386 -6.45 4.21 7.50
C HIS A 386 -5.68 3.64 8.68
N GLU A 387 -6.28 2.71 9.42
CA GLU A 387 -5.62 1.93 10.47
C GLU A 387 -5.64 0.45 10.12
N PHE A 388 -4.56 -0.25 10.44
CA PHE A 388 -4.46 -1.69 10.30
C PHE A 388 -3.43 -2.25 11.30
N HIS A 389 -3.86 -2.63 12.50
CA HIS A 389 -2.95 -3.12 13.55
C HIS A 389 -3.66 -4.05 14.56
N TYR A 390 -2.87 -4.89 15.21
CA TYR A 390 -3.27 -5.72 16.35
C TYR A 390 -2.74 -5.19 17.69
N SER A 391 -2.14 -4.02 17.72
CA SER A 391 -1.57 -3.45 18.93
C SER A 391 -2.51 -2.46 19.61
N ALA A 392 -2.25 -2.21 20.88
CA ALA A 392 -2.87 -1.15 21.67
C ALA A 392 -1.78 -0.39 22.42
N LEU A 393 -1.97 0.91 22.56
CA LEU A 393 -1.08 1.81 23.30
C LEU A 393 -1.87 2.47 24.46
N ASP A 394 -1.35 2.40 25.69
CA ASP A 394 -1.99 2.95 26.88
C ASP A 394 -0.99 3.76 27.76
N PRO A 395 -1.24 5.07 27.98
CA PRO A 395 -2.24 5.91 27.33
C PRO A 395 -1.97 6.05 25.84
N GLY A 396 -3.05 6.20 25.04
CA GLY A 396 -2.98 6.28 23.57
C GLY A 396 -2.90 7.70 23.00
N GLY A 397 -2.80 8.74 23.87
CA GLY A 397 -2.90 10.13 23.43
C GLY A 397 -4.35 10.59 23.20
N THR A 398 -4.53 11.89 22.91
CA THR A 398 -5.87 12.49 22.78
C THR A 398 -5.94 13.66 21.79
N ASP A 399 -4.91 13.88 20.97
CA ASP A 399 -4.80 15.07 20.14
C ASP A 399 -5.54 14.95 18.80
N LEU A 400 -6.02 13.76 18.49
CA LEU A 400 -6.81 13.45 17.28
C LEU A 400 -8.12 12.79 17.67
N ASP A 401 -9.23 13.24 17.10
CA ASP A 401 -10.52 12.56 17.15
C ASP A 401 -10.69 11.70 15.90
N LEU A 402 -10.82 10.41 16.09
CA LEU A 402 -11.07 9.42 15.02
C LEU A 402 -12.53 9.05 14.99
N ARG A 403 -13.13 9.08 13.81
CA ARG A 403 -14.50 8.64 13.59
C ARG A 403 -14.57 7.60 12.47
N SER A 404 -15.30 6.55 12.73
CA SER A 404 -15.69 5.53 11.75
C SER A 404 -17.18 5.25 11.85
N ARG A 405 -17.72 4.40 10.98
CA ARG A 405 -19.11 3.91 11.10
C ARG A 405 -19.39 3.13 12.40
N TRP A 406 -18.34 2.63 13.06
CA TRP A 406 -18.44 1.82 14.27
C TRP A 406 -18.30 2.62 15.56
N GLY A 407 -18.05 3.92 15.47
CA GLY A 407 -17.90 4.78 16.63
C GLY A 407 -16.82 5.83 16.47
N ALA A 408 -16.54 6.51 17.58
CA ALA A 408 -15.52 7.54 17.67
C ALA A 408 -14.64 7.29 18.89
N ARG A 409 -13.36 7.68 18.78
CA ARG A 409 -12.40 7.72 19.89
C ARG A 409 -11.39 8.82 19.67
N SER A 410 -10.69 9.21 20.73
CA SER A 410 -9.51 10.06 20.60
C SER A 410 -8.25 9.21 20.70
N GLU A 411 -7.19 9.60 20.00
CA GLU A 411 -5.87 8.97 20.07
C GLU A 411 -4.77 9.91 19.58
N GLY A 412 -3.51 9.47 19.68
CA GLY A 412 -2.34 10.12 19.11
C GLY A 412 -1.87 11.35 19.84
N TRP A 413 -0.67 11.76 19.49
CA TRP A 413 -0.02 13.00 19.91
C TRP A 413 0.28 13.84 18.67
N ALA A 414 -0.15 15.09 18.70
CA ALA A 414 0.00 15.98 17.58
C ALA A 414 0.35 17.39 18.07
N THR A 415 1.53 17.86 17.69
CA THR A 415 2.05 19.20 17.96
C THR A 415 2.65 19.79 16.67
N PRO A 416 3.03 21.07 16.65
CA PRO A 416 3.74 21.61 15.47
C PRO A 416 5.05 20.90 15.12
N GLY A 417 5.67 20.16 16.05
CA GLY A 417 6.91 19.43 15.84
C GLY A 417 6.79 17.90 15.87
N LEU A 418 5.63 17.35 16.23
CA LEU A 418 5.43 15.91 16.38
C LEU A 418 4.04 15.50 15.92
N LEU A 419 3.97 14.49 15.07
CA LEU A 419 2.79 13.68 14.83
C LEU A 419 3.12 12.23 15.13
N ALA A 420 2.38 11.61 16.04
CA ALA A 420 2.49 10.19 16.34
C ALA A 420 1.08 9.60 16.48
N THR A 421 0.68 8.72 15.58
CA THR A 421 -0.69 8.20 15.43
C THR A 421 -0.69 6.78 14.88
N TYR A 422 -1.74 6.02 15.16
CA TYR A 422 -1.98 4.74 14.45
C TYR A 422 -2.43 4.93 13.00
N VAL A 423 -2.92 6.12 12.66
CA VAL A 423 -3.50 6.40 11.35
C VAL A 423 -2.41 6.63 10.32
N HIS A 424 -2.51 5.92 9.19
CA HIS A 424 -1.70 6.18 8.01
C HIS A 424 -2.38 7.22 7.13
N HIS A 425 -1.63 8.23 6.71
CA HIS A 425 -2.05 9.28 5.80
C HIS A 425 -1.48 9.04 4.39
N HIS A 426 -2.31 9.24 3.36
CA HIS A 426 -1.89 9.17 1.96
C HIS A 426 -1.92 10.56 1.32
N PRO A 427 -0.79 11.12 0.84
CA PRO A 427 -0.71 12.50 0.37
C PRO A 427 -1.33 12.73 -1.01
N GLY A 428 -1.77 11.67 -1.71
CA GLY A 428 -2.34 11.76 -3.06
C GLY A 428 -3.64 12.55 -3.14
N GLY A 429 -4.38 12.70 -2.03
CA GLY A 429 -5.58 13.51 -1.94
C GLY A 429 -5.34 14.92 -1.38
N ASP A 430 -4.38 15.04 -0.46
CA ASP A 430 -4.00 16.30 0.19
C ASP A 430 -2.50 16.30 0.52
N PRO A 431 -1.68 17.08 -0.22
CA PRO A 431 -0.26 17.24 0.06
C PRO A 431 0.04 18.22 1.22
N GLY A 432 -0.98 18.89 1.77
CA GLY A 432 -0.84 19.91 2.82
C GLY A 432 -0.07 19.43 4.05
N PRO A 433 -0.35 18.26 4.62
CA PRO A 433 0.40 17.72 5.76
C PRO A 433 1.90 17.55 5.47
N VAL A 434 2.29 17.07 4.27
CA VAL A 434 3.71 16.96 3.89
C VAL A 434 4.34 18.34 3.73
N ALA A 435 3.63 19.30 3.15
CA ALA A 435 4.11 20.68 3.03
C ALA A 435 4.35 21.32 4.42
N ALA A 436 3.42 21.10 5.36
CA ALA A 436 3.56 21.62 6.72
C ALA A 436 4.70 20.94 7.50
N PHE A 437 4.88 19.63 7.34
CA PHE A 437 6.01 18.90 7.91
C PHE A 437 7.34 19.42 7.39
N THR A 438 7.49 19.59 6.08
CA THR A 438 8.75 20.10 5.49
C THR A 438 9.01 21.56 5.85
N ALA A 439 7.96 22.37 6.03
CA ALA A 439 8.10 23.73 6.56
C ALA A 439 8.63 23.73 8.01
N ALA A 440 8.15 22.80 8.84
CA ALA A 440 8.68 22.63 10.21
C ALA A 440 10.15 22.18 10.17
N CYS A 441 10.54 21.28 9.27
CA CYS A 441 11.95 20.87 9.08
C CYS A 441 12.82 22.06 8.70
N ALA A 442 12.39 22.93 7.78
CA ALA A 442 13.10 24.14 7.41
C ALA A 442 13.25 25.11 8.58
N ALA A 443 12.20 25.30 9.38
CA ALA A 443 12.25 26.14 10.58
C ALA A 443 13.24 25.58 11.62
N HIS A 444 13.22 24.27 11.86
CA HIS A 444 14.15 23.60 12.80
C HIS A 444 15.62 23.79 12.35
N ARG A 445 15.90 23.59 11.04
CA ARG A 445 17.24 23.81 10.47
C ARG A 445 17.75 25.24 10.73
N ASN A 446 16.91 26.24 10.48
CA ASN A 446 17.28 27.64 10.68
C ASN A 446 17.62 27.93 12.13
N HIS A 447 16.91 27.33 13.09
CA HIS A 447 17.22 27.47 14.53
C HIS A 447 18.54 26.82 14.93
N ARG A 448 18.94 25.72 14.27
CA ARG A 448 20.25 25.08 14.56
C ARG A 448 21.43 25.87 13.99
N ALA A 449 21.20 26.70 12.97
CA ALA A 449 22.24 27.49 12.31
C ALA A 449 22.52 28.84 13.01
N THR A 450 21.65 29.24 13.94
CA THR A 450 21.78 30.44 14.78
C THR A 450 22.32 30.10 16.16
#